data_34fd3818388942e237397c3d89017f69
#
_entry.id   34fd3818388942e237397c3d89017f69
#
_cell.length_a   1.000
_cell.length_b   1.000
_cell.length_c   1.000
_cell.angle_alpha   90.00
_cell.angle_beta   90.00
_cell.angle_gamma   90.00
#
_symmetry.space_group_name_H-M   'P 1'
#
loop_
_entity.id
_entity.type
_entity.pdbx_description
1 polymer ?
#
loop_
_entity_poly.entity_id
_entity_poly.type
_entity_poly.pdbx_seq_one_letter_code
_entity_poly.pdbx_strand_id
1 'polypeptide(L)'
;NTSTLLNFENVKQESPEPGITLTTISLKDPLYPFQVKLFYKAYEESDLIEQWTIYQHTEKKPVTLYQFASAQLSFKSSSYRLTHFAGDWAGECNMSEVELTEGIKVIDSKLGTRATFFAHPMCLLSLNGRMTEDNGEVIGMALAWPANFKLEFEKNNNQELRVLAGMNPYASHYKLKKGDVFQTPSFLYTYSTKGNGQVSRNFHRWARKYGLRHGENSRYTLMNNWEATYFNFNEPKLKSIIEDAAGMGFELFLLDDGWFGQKHPRNNDDAGLGDWVVNKEKLPNGLGWLVKQCTDNDIKFGIWVEPEMVNPQS
;
A
#
# COMPACT_ATOMS: atom_id res chain seq x y z
N ASN A 1 -17.89 -23.32 16.52
CA ASN A 1 -18.76 -22.52 15.70
C ASN A 1 -17.91 -21.78 14.64
N THR A 2 -18.34 -21.79 13.40
CA THR A 2 -17.63 -21.17 12.26
C THR A 2 -18.22 -19.82 11.85
N SER A 3 -19.32 -19.39 12.50
CA SER A 3 -19.96 -18.09 12.27
C SER A 3 -20.27 -17.41 13.59
N THR A 4 -20.31 -16.08 13.57
CA THR A 4 -20.72 -15.23 14.69
C THR A 4 -22.07 -14.60 14.39
N LEU A 5 -22.88 -14.40 15.40
CA LEU A 5 -24.09 -13.57 15.34
C LEU A 5 -23.80 -12.30 16.14
N LEU A 6 -23.44 -11.23 15.47
CA LEU A 6 -23.05 -9.99 16.11
C LEU A 6 -24.26 -9.05 16.29
N ASN A 7 -24.54 -8.67 17.52
CA ASN A 7 -25.55 -7.68 17.86
C ASN A 7 -24.92 -6.31 18.02
N PHE A 8 -25.60 -5.27 17.57
CA PHE A 8 -25.22 -3.88 17.85
C PHE A 8 -25.23 -3.61 19.36
N GLU A 9 -24.16 -3.00 19.85
CA GLU A 9 -23.99 -2.62 21.24
C GLU A 9 -24.09 -1.10 21.41
N ASN A 10 -23.23 -0.36 20.73
CA ASN A 10 -23.24 1.10 20.74
C ASN A 10 -22.54 1.71 19.53
N VAL A 11 -22.71 3.02 19.40
CA VAL A 11 -21.96 3.87 18.46
C VAL A 11 -21.37 5.05 19.20
N LYS A 12 -20.12 5.38 18.90
CA LYS A 12 -19.42 6.56 19.40
C LYS A 12 -18.92 7.38 18.23
N GLN A 13 -19.07 8.70 18.31
CA GLN A 13 -18.52 9.63 17.34
C GLN A 13 -17.65 10.66 18.03
N GLU A 14 -16.49 10.95 17.44
CA GLU A 14 -15.47 11.85 17.97
C GLU A 14 -14.87 12.68 16.82
N SER A 15 -14.40 13.88 17.16
CA SER A 15 -13.65 14.71 16.23
C SER A 15 -12.22 14.87 16.76
N PRO A 16 -11.30 13.93 16.43
CA PRO A 16 -9.94 13.95 16.94
C PRO A 16 -9.14 15.17 16.50
N GLU A 17 -9.46 15.70 15.32
CA GLU A 17 -8.85 16.90 14.72
C GLU A 17 -9.90 17.67 13.91
N PRO A 18 -9.73 18.97 13.67
CA PRO A 18 -10.61 19.74 12.77
C PRO A 18 -10.71 19.09 11.40
N GLY A 19 -11.94 18.94 10.87
CA GLY A 19 -12.18 18.30 9.56
C GLY A 19 -12.02 16.79 9.54
N ILE A 20 -11.92 16.14 10.72
CA ILE A 20 -11.87 14.68 10.85
C ILE A 20 -12.96 14.21 11.81
N THR A 21 -13.79 13.30 11.35
CA THR A 21 -14.79 12.62 12.18
C THR A 21 -14.48 11.13 12.26
N LEU A 22 -14.35 10.59 13.47
CA LEU A 22 -14.16 9.17 13.74
C LEU A 22 -15.44 8.58 14.33
N THR A 23 -16.06 7.64 13.63
CA THR A 23 -17.21 6.87 14.10
C THR A 23 -16.77 5.44 14.42
N THR A 24 -17.05 4.99 15.65
CA THR A 24 -16.81 3.62 16.10
C THR A 24 -18.12 2.92 16.37
N ILE A 25 -18.38 1.79 15.72
CA ILE A 25 -19.54 0.94 15.95
C ILE A 25 -19.07 -0.31 16.69
N SER A 26 -19.62 -0.56 17.86
CA SER A 26 -19.31 -1.74 18.68
C SER A 26 -20.38 -2.81 18.49
N LEU A 27 -19.90 -4.01 18.20
CA LEU A 27 -20.73 -5.22 18.02
C LEU A 27 -20.25 -6.31 18.98
N LYS A 28 -21.18 -7.12 19.49
CA LYS A 28 -20.88 -8.19 20.42
C LYS A 28 -21.67 -9.46 20.09
N ASP A 29 -21.01 -10.59 20.20
CA ASP A 29 -21.70 -11.89 20.14
C ASP A 29 -22.49 -12.11 21.43
N PRO A 30 -23.79 -12.47 21.38
CA PRO A 30 -24.63 -12.66 22.55
C PRO A 30 -24.29 -13.91 23.37
N LEU A 31 -23.64 -14.90 22.76
CA LEU A 31 -23.33 -16.20 23.38
C LEU A 31 -21.86 -16.33 23.78
N TYR A 32 -20.98 -15.71 23.01
CA TYR A 32 -19.53 -15.81 23.21
C TYR A 32 -18.94 -14.45 23.59
N PRO A 33 -17.90 -14.40 24.44
CA PRO A 33 -17.22 -13.15 24.79
C PRO A 33 -16.32 -12.66 23.65
N PHE A 34 -16.93 -12.45 22.48
CA PHE A 34 -16.30 -11.98 21.24
C PHE A 34 -16.90 -10.64 20.84
N GLN A 35 -16.03 -9.67 20.54
CA GLN A 35 -16.39 -8.32 20.18
C GLN A 35 -15.74 -7.94 18.85
N VAL A 36 -16.45 -7.12 18.09
CA VAL A 36 -15.98 -6.51 16.84
C VAL A 36 -16.25 -5.02 16.92
N LYS A 37 -15.26 -4.21 16.58
CA LYS A 37 -15.41 -2.77 16.41
C LYS A 37 -15.13 -2.38 14.99
N LEU A 38 -16.06 -1.68 14.38
CA LEU A 38 -15.94 -1.10 13.05
C LEU A 38 -15.59 0.38 13.21
N PHE A 39 -14.54 0.81 12.55
CA PHE A 39 -14.07 2.19 12.58
C PHE A 39 -14.24 2.83 11.20
N TYR A 40 -14.79 4.03 11.20
CA TYR A 40 -14.95 4.87 10.01
C TYR A 40 -14.39 6.25 10.33
N LYS A 41 -13.30 6.61 9.66
CA LYS A 41 -12.65 7.91 9.80
C LYS A 41 -12.87 8.71 8.53
N ALA A 42 -13.69 9.76 8.62
CA ALA A 42 -14.01 10.64 7.50
C ALA A 42 -13.07 11.84 7.50
N TYR A 43 -12.48 12.13 6.35
CA TYR A 43 -11.61 13.27 6.08
C TYR A 43 -12.34 14.26 5.17
N GLU A 44 -12.92 15.30 5.76
CA GLU A 44 -13.82 16.26 5.06
C GLU A 44 -13.14 16.96 3.89
N GLU A 45 -11.93 17.48 4.08
CA GLU A 45 -11.20 18.20 3.02
C GLU A 45 -10.81 17.33 1.81
N SER A 46 -10.73 16.02 2.02
CA SER A 46 -10.29 15.07 1.00
C SER A 46 -11.45 14.28 0.40
N ASP A 47 -12.67 14.42 0.94
CA ASP A 47 -13.84 13.59 0.58
C ASP A 47 -13.51 12.10 0.65
N LEU A 48 -12.79 11.66 1.70
CA LEU A 48 -12.27 10.29 1.81
C LEU A 48 -12.68 9.66 3.15
N ILE A 49 -12.99 8.38 3.11
CA ILE A 49 -13.27 7.57 4.28
C ILE A 49 -12.20 6.48 4.39
N GLU A 50 -11.64 6.34 5.60
CA GLU A 50 -10.78 5.25 6.00
C GLU A 50 -11.57 4.32 6.92
N GLN A 51 -11.57 3.03 6.62
CA GLN A 51 -12.30 2.00 7.38
C GLN A 51 -11.37 0.88 7.79
N TRP A 52 -11.50 0.41 9.04
CA TRP A 52 -10.84 -0.80 9.53
C TRP A 52 -11.71 -1.49 10.58
N THR A 53 -11.34 -2.72 10.91
CA THR A 53 -12.05 -3.55 11.89
C THR A 53 -11.10 -4.03 12.97
N ILE A 54 -11.57 -4.04 14.21
CA ILE A 54 -10.86 -4.64 15.35
C ILE A 54 -11.65 -5.84 15.85
N TYR A 55 -10.98 -6.98 16.03
CA TYR A 55 -11.49 -8.20 16.62
C TYR A 55 -10.83 -8.45 17.96
N GLN A 56 -11.65 -8.78 18.96
CA GLN A 56 -11.19 -9.04 20.33
C GLN A 56 -12.06 -10.11 20.98
N HIS A 57 -11.47 -10.93 21.86
CA HIS A 57 -12.22 -11.90 22.67
C HIS A 57 -11.60 -12.10 24.05
N THR A 58 -12.41 -12.63 24.98
CA THR A 58 -11.97 -13.04 26.31
C THR A 58 -12.23 -14.53 26.60
N GLU A 59 -12.42 -15.34 25.56
CA GLU A 59 -12.53 -16.79 25.65
C GLU A 59 -11.33 -17.42 26.38
N LYS A 60 -11.57 -18.51 27.11
CA LYS A 60 -10.51 -19.23 27.83
C LYS A 60 -9.50 -19.89 26.87
N LYS A 61 -9.97 -20.33 25.71
CA LYS A 61 -9.14 -20.94 24.65
C LYS A 61 -8.89 -19.95 23.55
N PRO A 62 -7.77 -20.09 22.78
CA PRO A 62 -7.53 -19.26 21.62
C PRO A 62 -8.64 -19.41 20.57
N VAL A 63 -8.94 -18.29 19.89
CA VAL A 63 -9.87 -18.21 18.75
C VAL A 63 -9.06 -18.03 17.48
N THR A 64 -9.40 -18.77 16.42
CA THR A 64 -8.73 -18.64 15.13
C THR A 64 -9.63 -17.89 14.16
N LEU A 65 -9.10 -16.82 13.57
CA LEU A 65 -9.74 -16.08 12.49
C LEU A 65 -9.30 -16.68 11.15
N TYR A 66 -10.24 -17.27 10.41
CA TYR A 66 -10.00 -17.84 9.09
C TYR A 66 -10.34 -16.91 7.96
N GLN A 67 -11.44 -16.16 8.10
CA GLN A 67 -11.88 -15.17 7.14
C GLN A 67 -12.31 -13.91 7.88
N PHE A 68 -11.80 -12.79 7.44
CA PHE A 68 -12.11 -11.48 7.97
C PHE A 68 -11.84 -10.43 6.89
N ALA A 69 -12.50 -9.29 6.99
CA ALA A 69 -12.33 -8.20 6.05
C ALA A 69 -12.04 -6.89 6.81
N SER A 70 -11.32 -5.98 6.16
CA SER A 70 -11.15 -4.60 6.61
C SER A 70 -12.45 -3.82 6.43
N ALA A 71 -13.12 -4.07 5.30
CA ALA A 71 -14.35 -3.39 4.92
C ALA A 71 -15.26 -4.28 4.09
N GLN A 72 -16.56 -4.00 4.20
CA GLN A 72 -17.59 -4.43 3.27
C GLN A 72 -18.36 -3.21 2.78
N LEU A 73 -18.46 -3.04 1.46
CA LEU A 73 -19.32 -2.04 0.84
C LEU A 73 -20.40 -2.74 0.04
N SER A 74 -21.58 -2.10 -0.07
CA SER A 74 -22.71 -2.61 -0.85
C SER A 74 -23.26 -1.51 -1.75
N PHE A 75 -23.50 -1.85 -3.01
CA PHE A 75 -23.98 -0.93 -4.03
C PHE A 75 -25.18 -1.53 -4.76
N LYS A 76 -26.05 -0.66 -5.26
CA LYS A 76 -27.12 -1.02 -6.18
C LYS A 76 -27.10 -0.06 -7.36
N SER A 77 -26.82 -0.58 -8.55
CA SER A 77 -26.65 0.20 -9.77
C SER A 77 -27.06 -0.61 -10.98
N SER A 78 -27.43 0.05 -12.06
CA SER A 78 -27.83 -0.60 -13.32
C SER A 78 -26.66 -1.34 -14.01
N SER A 79 -25.42 -0.87 -13.79
CA SER A 79 -24.20 -1.50 -14.30
C SER A 79 -23.01 -1.15 -13.44
N TYR A 80 -21.96 -1.97 -13.52
CA TYR A 80 -20.70 -1.79 -12.82
C TYR A 80 -19.54 -2.06 -13.76
N ARG A 81 -18.58 -1.13 -13.81
CA ARG A 81 -17.31 -1.31 -14.50
C ARG A 81 -16.16 -1.16 -13.50
N LEU A 82 -15.31 -2.17 -13.48
CA LEU A 82 -14.17 -2.23 -12.59
C LEU A 82 -12.90 -1.91 -13.37
N THR A 83 -12.22 -0.83 -13.00
CA THR A 83 -10.88 -0.53 -13.45
C THR A 83 -9.90 -0.98 -12.39
N HIS A 84 -8.95 -1.81 -12.78
CA HIS A 84 -7.91 -2.31 -11.91
C HIS A 84 -6.53 -2.19 -12.57
N PHE A 85 -5.50 -2.32 -11.75
CA PHE A 85 -4.13 -2.12 -12.18
C PHE A 85 -3.33 -3.40 -11.97
N ALA A 86 -2.59 -3.76 -12.98
CA ALA A 86 -1.70 -4.90 -12.96
C ALA A 86 -0.31 -4.47 -13.43
N GLY A 87 0.68 -5.29 -13.23
CA GLY A 87 2.02 -4.95 -13.69
C GLY A 87 2.99 -6.10 -13.58
N ASP A 88 4.17 -5.79 -14.03
CA ASP A 88 5.35 -6.62 -13.95
C ASP A 88 6.55 -5.68 -14.01
N TRP A 89 7.76 -6.19 -13.90
CA TRP A 89 8.98 -5.42 -14.09
C TRP A 89 8.99 -4.76 -15.48
N ALA A 90 9.32 -3.47 -15.53
CA ALA A 90 9.25 -2.62 -16.71
C ALA A 90 7.87 -2.54 -17.39
N GLY A 91 6.80 -2.83 -16.65
CA GLY A 91 5.42 -2.80 -17.13
C GLY A 91 4.43 -2.53 -15.99
N GLU A 92 4.79 -1.64 -15.05
CA GLU A 92 4.04 -1.35 -13.85
C GLU A 92 2.74 -0.58 -14.12
N CYS A 93 1.76 -0.77 -13.26
CA CYS A 93 0.49 -0.02 -13.23
C CYS A 93 -0.30 -0.04 -14.56
N ASN A 94 -0.27 -1.12 -15.31
CA ASN A 94 -1.10 -1.27 -16.50
C ASN A 94 -2.58 -1.29 -16.14
N MET A 95 -3.34 -0.37 -16.69
CA MET A 95 -4.77 -0.22 -16.43
C MET A 95 -5.59 -1.17 -17.29
N SER A 96 -6.53 -1.87 -16.66
CA SER A 96 -7.51 -2.73 -17.30
C SER A 96 -8.92 -2.40 -16.81
N GLU A 97 -9.89 -2.41 -17.72
CA GLU A 97 -11.32 -2.19 -17.41
C GLU A 97 -12.13 -3.43 -17.77
N VAL A 98 -12.98 -3.89 -16.86
CA VAL A 98 -13.91 -4.99 -17.09
C VAL A 98 -15.32 -4.61 -16.63
N GLU A 99 -16.34 -5.07 -17.35
CA GLU A 99 -17.72 -5.01 -16.89
C GLU A 99 -17.98 -6.16 -15.92
N LEU A 100 -18.59 -5.86 -14.76
CA LEU A 100 -18.95 -6.88 -13.79
C LEU A 100 -20.27 -7.54 -14.16
N THR A 101 -20.19 -8.82 -14.49
CA THR A 101 -21.35 -9.70 -14.67
C THR A 101 -21.70 -10.41 -13.36
N GLU A 102 -22.80 -11.13 -13.35
CA GLU A 102 -23.20 -11.96 -12.20
C GLU A 102 -22.09 -12.97 -11.83
N GLY A 103 -21.88 -13.15 -10.53
CA GLY A 103 -20.82 -13.98 -9.98
C GLY A 103 -19.78 -13.17 -9.22
N ILE A 104 -18.58 -13.71 -9.12
CA ILE A 104 -17.49 -13.14 -8.31
C ILE A 104 -16.31 -12.79 -9.19
N LYS A 105 -15.87 -11.53 -9.14
CA LYS A 105 -14.58 -11.06 -9.66
C LYS A 105 -13.65 -10.82 -8.48
N VAL A 106 -12.43 -11.32 -8.55
CA VAL A 106 -11.39 -11.14 -7.52
C VAL A 106 -10.17 -10.47 -8.11
N ILE A 107 -9.63 -9.50 -7.39
CA ILE A 107 -8.28 -8.95 -7.56
C ILE A 107 -7.52 -9.35 -6.30
N ASP A 108 -6.48 -10.17 -6.43
CA ASP A 108 -5.73 -10.64 -5.27
C ASP A 108 -4.23 -10.80 -5.55
N SER A 109 -3.48 -10.89 -4.47
CA SER A 109 -2.07 -11.27 -4.50
C SER A 109 -1.76 -12.31 -3.43
N LYS A 110 -0.82 -13.20 -3.74
CA LYS A 110 -0.32 -14.28 -2.88
C LYS A 110 1.21 -14.31 -2.83
N LEU A 111 1.84 -13.19 -3.23
CA LEU A 111 3.30 -13.08 -3.42
C LEU A 111 4.04 -12.56 -2.18
N GLY A 112 3.37 -12.50 -1.02
CA GLY A 112 3.97 -12.04 0.22
C GLY A 112 4.38 -10.58 0.15
N THR A 113 5.65 -10.29 0.39
CA THR A 113 6.21 -8.93 0.38
C THR A 113 6.23 -8.27 -1.00
N ARG A 114 6.14 -9.05 -2.08
CA ARG A 114 6.00 -8.57 -3.46
C ARG A 114 4.56 -8.56 -3.95
N ALA A 115 3.63 -8.30 -3.06
CA ALA A 115 2.19 -8.40 -3.31
C ALA A 115 1.70 -7.56 -4.48
N THR A 116 2.32 -6.41 -4.73
CA THR A 116 1.93 -5.47 -5.80
C THR A 116 2.56 -5.77 -7.16
N PHE A 117 3.34 -6.84 -7.29
CA PHE A 117 4.10 -7.13 -8.51
C PHE A 117 3.17 -7.38 -9.72
N PHE A 118 2.12 -8.19 -9.57
CA PHE A 118 1.16 -8.48 -10.65
C PHE A 118 -0.21 -7.82 -10.48
N ALA A 119 -0.55 -7.36 -9.30
CA ALA A 119 -1.83 -6.74 -9.00
C ALA A 119 -1.66 -5.67 -7.92
N HIS A 120 -2.40 -4.57 -8.03
CA HIS A 120 -2.36 -3.50 -7.05
C HIS A 120 -3.59 -3.55 -6.13
N PRO A 121 -3.44 -3.26 -4.82
CA PRO A 121 -4.54 -3.25 -3.85
C PRO A 121 -5.43 -2.01 -4.00
N MET A 122 -5.64 -1.54 -5.23
CA MET A 122 -6.47 -0.38 -5.54
C MET A 122 -7.27 -0.60 -6.81
N CYS A 123 -8.40 0.07 -6.91
CA CYS A 123 -9.27 0.02 -8.08
C CYS A 123 -10.23 1.21 -8.13
N LEU A 124 -10.86 1.38 -9.29
CA LEU A 124 -11.98 2.30 -9.49
C LEU A 124 -13.21 1.48 -9.89
N LEU A 125 -14.34 1.77 -9.28
CA LEU A 125 -15.63 1.19 -9.61
C LEU A 125 -16.53 2.27 -10.18
N SER A 126 -16.83 2.18 -11.47
CA SER A 126 -17.78 3.06 -12.12
C SER A 126 -19.20 2.50 -12.00
N LEU A 127 -20.14 3.35 -11.64
CA LEU A 127 -21.57 3.05 -11.53
C LEU A 127 -22.32 3.64 -12.70
N ASN A 128 -23.38 2.93 -13.17
CA ASN A 128 -24.29 3.43 -14.20
C ASN A 128 -23.64 3.79 -15.56
N GLY A 129 -22.54 3.13 -15.91
CA GLY A 129 -21.86 3.32 -17.19
C GLY A 129 -20.37 3.57 -17.08
N ARG A 130 -19.77 4.08 -18.15
CA ARG A 130 -18.35 4.41 -18.20
C ARG A 130 -18.07 5.75 -17.54
N MET A 131 -16.99 5.80 -16.79
CA MET A 131 -16.41 7.06 -16.32
C MET A 131 -15.47 7.66 -17.38
N THR A 132 -15.28 8.96 -17.27
CA THR A 132 -14.19 9.71 -17.91
C THR A 132 -13.43 10.48 -16.85
N GLU A 133 -12.42 11.25 -17.27
CA GLU A 133 -11.65 12.12 -16.35
C GLU A 133 -12.56 13.08 -15.58
N ASP A 134 -13.57 13.65 -16.26
CA ASP A 134 -14.40 14.75 -15.74
C ASP A 134 -15.87 14.38 -15.49
N ASN A 135 -16.29 13.14 -15.82
CA ASN A 135 -17.69 12.74 -15.72
C ASN A 135 -17.87 11.27 -15.36
N GLY A 136 -18.98 10.96 -14.69
CA GLY A 136 -19.38 9.63 -14.27
C GLY A 136 -19.32 9.46 -12.75
N GLU A 137 -20.15 8.53 -12.27
CA GLU A 137 -20.16 8.12 -10.86
C GLU A 137 -19.06 7.09 -10.62
N VAL A 138 -18.12 7.42 -9.74
CA VAL A 138 -16.91 6.61 -9.49
C VAL A 138 -16.66 6.47 -8.00
N ILE A 139 -16.36 5.26 -7.57
CA ILE A 139 -15.81 4.97 -6.26
C ILE A 139 -14.36 4.54 -6.44
N GLY A 140 -13.43 5.32 -5.88
CA GLY A 140 -12.03 4.92 -5.76
C GLY A 140 -11.81 4.17 -4.47
N MET A 141 -11.03 3.08 -4.54
CA MET A 141 -10.77 2.18 -3.41
C MET A 141 -9.30 1.80 -3.36
N ALA A 142 -8.74 1.75 -2.14
CA ALA A 142 -7.38 1.29 -1.90
C ALA A 142 -7.25 0.61 -0.53
N LEU A 143 -6.57 -0.53 -0.48
CA LEU A 143 -6.22 -1.19 0.78
C LEU A 143 -4.79 -0.80 1.17
N ALA A 144 -4.62 -0.19 2.32
CA ALA A 144 -3.31 0.20 2.88
C ALA A 144 -2.61 -1.03 3.50
N TRP A 145 -2.17 -1.95 2.65
CA TRP A 145 -1.54 -3.20 3.04
C TRP A 145 -0.44 -3.62 2.06
N PRO A 146 0.82 -3.77 2.48
CA PRO A 146 1.95 -4.05 1.60
C PRO A 146 2.22 -5.56 1.40
N ALA A 147 1.25 -6.43 1.69
CA ALA A 147 1.40 -7.88 1.59
C ALA A 147 0.18 -8.52 0.90
N ASN A 148 0.00 -9.83 1.03
CA ASN A 148 -1.10 -10.56 0.39
C ASN A 148 -2.46 -9.92 0.67
N PHE A 149 -3.16 -9.50 -0.36
CA PHE A 149 -4.45 -8.81 -0.28
C PHE A 149 -5.50 -9.50 -1.15
N LYS A 150 -6.76 -9.17 -0.87
CA LYS A 150 -7.91 -9.62 -1.65
C LYS A 150 -8.97 -8.52 -1.70
N LEU A 151 -9.38 -8.17 -2.91
CA LEU A 151 -10.57 -7.37 -3.21
C LEU A 151 -11.54 -8.27 -3.97
N GLU A 152 -12.71 -8.50 -3.41
CA GLU A 152 -13.73 -9.40 -3.97
C GLU A 152 -14.99 -8.61 -4.30
N PHE A 153 -15.48 -8.76 -5.53
CA PHE A 153 -16.64 -8.10 -6.09
C PHE A 153 -17.67 -9.17 -6.44
N GLU A 154 -18.72 -9.29 -5.64
CA GLU A 154 -19.80 -10.25 -5.84
C GLU A 154 -21.07 -9.53 -6.29
N LYS A 155 -21.46 -9.75 -7.55
CA LYS A 155 -22.70 -9.22 -8.14
C LYS A 155 -23.76 -10.29 -8.20
N ASN A 156 -24.97 -9.99 -7.70
CA ASN A 156 -26.12 -10.87 -7.80
C ASN A 156 -27.04 -10.47 -8.96
N ASN A 157 -28.07 -11.29 -9.21
CA ASN A 157 -29.08 -11.07 -10.26
C ASN A 157 -30.04 -9.89 -9.99
N ASN A 158 -30.03 -9.32 -8.78
CA ASN A 158 -30.82 -8.15 -8.39
C ASN A 158 -30.07 -6.82 -8.60
N GLN A 159 -28.97 -6.84 -9.34
CA GLN A 159 -28.09 -5.69 -9.58
C GLN A 159 -27.45 -5.15 -8.29
N GLU A 160 -27.31 -5.98 -7.26
CA GLU A 160 -26.60 -5.63 -6.05
C GLU A 160 -25.17 -6.13 -6.13
N LEU A 161 -24.23 -5.27 -5.77
CA LEU A 161 -22.80 -5.57 -5.71
C LEU A 161 -22.33 -5.47 -4.28
N ARG A 162 -21.73 -6.55 -3.77
CA ARG A 162 -20.99 -6.57 -2.51
C ARG A 162 -19.50 -6.53 -2.81
N VAL A 163 -18.78 -5.62 -2.15
CA VAL A 163 -17.31 -5.53 -2.22
C VAL A 163 -16.75 -5.87 -0.86
N LEU A 164 -15.86 -6.86 -0.81
CA LEU A 164 -15.09 -7.21 0.38
C LEU A 164 -13.62 -6.88 0.14
N ALA A 165 -13.00 -6.18 1.09
CA ALA A 165 -11.60 -5.78 1.00
C ALA A 165 -10.83 -6.16 2.27
N GLY A 166 -9.63 -6.71 2.12
CA GLY A 166 -8.80 -7.06 3.27
C GLY A 166 -7.56 -7.88 2.92
N MET A 167 -6.93 -8.40 3.95
CA MET A 167 -5.82 -9.35 3.81
C MET A 167 -6.30 -10.62 3.12
N ASN A 168 -5.44 -11.20 2.27
CA ASN A 168 -5.75 -12.48 1.65
C ASN A 168 -5.62 -13.61 2.69
N PRO A 169 -6.65 -14.42 2.91
CA PRO A 169 -6.59 -15.55 3.84
C PRO A 169 -5.79 -16.76 3.30
N TYR A 170 -5.26 -16.67 2.09
CA TYR A 170 -4.47 -17.73 1.48
C TYR A 170 -3.25 -18.09 2.33
N ALA A 171 -3.13 -19.38 2.66
CA ALA A 171 -2.06 -19.97 3.48
C ALA A 171 -1.82 -19.22 4.81
N SER A 172 -2.84 -18.55 5.34
CA SER A 172 -2.72 -17.69 6.52
C SER A 172 -3.98 -17.78 7.39
N HIS A 173 -3.79 -17.81 8.68
CA HIS A 173 -4.84 -17.63 9.69
C HIS A 173 -4.25 -17.03 10.95
N TYR A 174 -5.08 -16.31 11.71
CA TYR A 174 -4.65 -15.65 12.94
C TYR A 174 -5.24 -16.34 14.17
N LYS A 175 -4.36 -16.82 15.05
CA LYS A 175 -4.73 -17.46 16.30
C LYS A 175 -4.57 -16.45 17.45
N LEU A 176 -5.70 -15.91 17.90
CA LEU A 176 -5.77 -14.94 18.99
C LEU A 176 -5.84 -15.66 20.32
N LYS A 177 -4.98 -15.32 21.28
CA LYS A 177 -5.07 -15.73 22.68
C LYS A 177 -6.10 -14.87 23.39
N LYS A 178 -6.48 -15.28 24.62
CA LYS A 178 -7.37 -14.49 25.47
C LYS A 178 -6.83 -13.07 25.68
N GLY A 179 -7.62 -12.08 25.30
CA GLY A 179 -7.28 -10.66 25.43
C GLY A 179 -6.47 -10.08 24.28
N ASP A 180 -6.01 -10.89 23.34
CA ASP A 180 -5.37 -10.38 22.13
C ASP A 180 -6.36 -9.53 21.31
N VAL A 181 -5.80 -8.51 20.66
CA VAL A 181 -6.51 -7.62 19.76
C VAL A 181 -5.95 -7.79 18.37
N PHE A 182 -6.81 -8.03 17.39
CA PHE A 182 -6.42 -8.06 15.97
C PHE A 182 -7.08 -6.91 15.22
N GLN A 183 -6.26 -6.04 14.65
CA GLN A 183 -6.70 -4.94 13.80
C GLN A 183 -6.39 -5.28 12.34
N THR A 184 -7.38 -5.09 11.47
CA THR A 184 -7.21 -5.22 10.03
C THR A 184 -6.48 -4.01 9.45
N PRO A 185 -5.85 -4.14 8.27
CA PRO A 185 -5.39 -2.99 7.51
C PRO A 185 -6.50 -2.00 7.22
N SER A 186 -6.14 -0.72 7.08
CA SER A 186 -7.08 0.32 6.65
C SER A 186 -7.49 0.15 5.20
N PHE A 187 -8.78 0.32 4.92
CA PHE A 187 -9.34 0.41 3.59
C PHE A 187 -9.82 1.83 3.34
N LEU A 188 -9.31 2.44 2.29
CA LEU A 188 -9.57 3.83 1.92
C LEU A 188 -10.52 3.87 0.73
N TYR A 189 -11.55 4.73 0.77
CA TYR A 189 -12.44 4.90 -0.36
C TYR A 189 -12.99 6.33 -0.43
N THR A 190 -13.29 6.74 -1.65
CA THR A 190 -13.89 8.05 -1.96
C THR A 190 -14.89 7.90 -3.10
N TYR A 191 -15.86 8.79 -3.14
CA TYR A 191 -16.88 8.85 -4.18
C TYR A 191 -16.85 10.17 -4.95
N SER A 192 -17.12 10.12 -6.23
CA SER A 192 -17.27 11.31 -7.08
C SER A 192 -18.31 11.11 -8.16
N THR A 193 -19.04 12.16 -8.49
CA THR A 193 -19.89 12.27 -9.71
C THR A 193 -19.17 13.01 -10.84
N LYS A 194 -17.92 13.44 -10.59
CA LYS A 194 -17.08 14.24 -11.51
C LYS A 194 -15.92 13.41 -12.07
N GLY A 195 -16.18 12.14 -12.36
CA GLY A 195 -15.21 11.25 -12.97
C GLY A 195 -14.05 10.83 -12.08
N ASN A 196 -13.11 10.09 -12.70
CA ASN A 196 -11.95 9.52 -12.00
C ASN A 196 -10.86 10.55 -11.65
N GLY A 197 -10.79 11.67 -12.36
CA GLY A 197 -9.86 12.76 -12.01
C GLY A 197 -10.14 13.36 -10.64
N GLN A 198 -11.44 13.50 -10.27
CA GLN A 198 -11.78 13.96 -8.93
C GLN A 198 -11.41 12.93 -7.86
N VAL A 199 -11.63 11.64 -8.13
CA VAL A 199 -11.20 10.54 -7.24
C VAL A 199 -9.68 10.60 -7.02
N SER A 200 -8.90 10.74 -8.09
CA SER A 200 -7.43 10.89 -7.99
C SER A 200 -7.03 12.08 -7.13
N ARG A 201 -7.65 13.24 -7.34
CA ARG A 201 -7.38 14.44 -6.53
C ARG A 201 -7.72 14.26 -5.06
N ASN A 202 -8.78 13.52 -4.73
CA ASN A 202 -9.15 13.20 -3.35
C ASN A 202 -8.06 12.37 -2.67
N PHE A 203 -7.60 11.28 -3.32
CA PHE A 203 -6.47 10.47 -2.81
C PHE A 203 -5.17 11.27 -2.71
N HIS A 204 -4.86 12.13 -3.69
CA HIS A 204 -3.65 12.95 -3.65
C HIS A 204 -3.65 13.95 -2.49
N ARG A 205 -4.79 14.61 -2.20
CA ARG A 205 -4.92 15.50 -1.04
C ARG A 205 -4.74 14.76 0.26
N TRP A 206 -5.44 13.61 0.40
CA TRP A 206 -5.30 12.75 1.57
C TRP A 206 -3.86 12.26 1.76
N ALA A 207 -3.25 11.75 0.70
CA ALA A 207 -1.89 11.21 0.76
C ALA A 207 -0.87 12.27 1.20
N ARG A 208 -0.94 13.50 0.64
CA ARG A 208 -0.04 14.58 1.03
C ARG A 208 -0.19 14.95 2.50
N LYS A 209 -1.42 15.06 2.99
CA LYS A 209 -1.68 15.54 4.36
C LYS A 209 -1.52 14.47 5.42
N TYR A 210 -1.93 13.24 5.13
CA TYR A 210 -2.07 12.17 6.13
C TYR A 210 -1.30 10.87 5.80
N GLY A 211 -1.09 10.56 4.53
CA GLY A 211 -0.52 9.28 4.10
C GLY A 211 1.01 9.29 3.99
N LEU A 212 1.62 10.43 3.73
CA LEU A 212 3.05 10.55 3.46
C LEU A 212 3.75 11.39 4.50
N ARG A 213 4.88 10.92 5.00
CA ARG A 213 5.76 11.74 5.84
C ARG A 213 6.25 12.95 5.04
N HIS A 214 6.06 14.15 5.57
CA HIS A 214 6.38 15.41 4.89
C HIS A 214 5.72 15.52 3.50
N GLY A 215 4.47 15.03 3.38
CA GLY A 215 3.75 14.95 2.10
C GLY A 215 3.53 16.30 1.41
N GLU A 216 3.47 17.41 2.17
CA GLU A 216 3.32 18.79 1.65
C GLU A 216 4.65 19.41 1.21
N ASN A 217 5.81 18.82 1.53
CA ASN A 217 7.09 19.35 1.08
C ASN A 217 7.31 19.07 -0.41
N SER A 218 8.06 19.96 -1.06
CA SER A 218 8.55 19.73 -2.42
C SER A 218 9.39 18.47 -2.49
N ARG A 219 9.31 17.74 -3.60
CA ARG A 219 10.17 16.61 -3.90
C ARG A 219 11.43 17.11 -4.55
N TYR A 220 12.56 16.48 -4.20
CA TYR A 220 13.87 16.83 -4.76
C TYR A 220 14.00 16.31 -6.19
N THR A 221 14.67 17.08 -7.03
CA THR A 221 15.19 16.59 -8.30
C THR A 221 16.30 15.58 -8.02
N LEU A 222 16.17 14.36 -8.51
CA LEU A 222 17.02 13.23 -8.15
C LEU A 222 17.86 12.75 -9.34
N MET A 223 19.16 12.57 -9.12
CA MET A 223 20.07 11.85 -9.99
C MET A 223 20.35 10.46 -9.39
N ASN A 224 20.01 9.41 -10.12
CA ASN A 224 20.32 8.01 -9.78
C ASN A 224 21.49 7.55 -10.66
N ASN A 225 22.47 6.83 -10.11
CA ASN A 225 23.63 6.35 -10.86
C ASN A 225 23.36 5.08 -11.68
N TRP A 226 22.23 4.38 -11.49
CA TRP A 226 22.02 3.05 -12.05
C TRP A 226 22.24 2.96 -13.55
N GLU A 227 21.51 3.73 -14.35
CA GLU A 227 21.60 3.69 -15.81
C GLU A 227 22.97 4.15 -16.35
N ALA A 228 23.73 4.91 -15.56
CA ALA A 228 25.08 5.37 -15.95
C ALA A 228 26.17 4.34 -15.64
N THR A 229 25.95 3.47 -14.64
CA THR A 229 27.06 2.62 -14.13
C THR A 229 26.69 1.16 -13.95
N TYR A 230 25.41 0.84 -13.74
CA TYR A 230 24.97 -0.45 -13.20
C TYR A 230 25.84 -0.84 -11.99
N PHE A 231 26.30 -2.08 -11.92
CA PHE A 231 27.19 -2.55 -10.86
C PHE A 231 28.64 -2.05 -10.97
N ASN A 232 29.04 -1.43 -12.07
CA ASN A 232 30.43 -1.03 -12.35
C ASN A 232 30.71 0.40 -11.94
N PHE A 233 30.92 0.63 -10.65
CA PHE A 233 31.29 1.93 -10.10
C PHE A 233 32.36 1.80 -9.00
N ASN A 234 33.00 2.93 -8.71
CA ASN A 234 33.95 3.14 -7.63
C ASN A 234 33.83 4.60 -7.15
N GLU A 235 34.54 4.93 -6.07
CA GLU A 235 34.49 6.27 -5.49
C GLU A 235 34.82 7.41 -6.47
N PRO A 236 35.90 7.34 -7.30
CA PRO A 236 36.18 8.41 -8.27
C PRO A 236 35.05 8.63 -9.27
N LYS A 237 34.44 7.56 -9.78
CA LYS A 237 33.34 7.64 -10.75
C LYS A 237 32.08 8.23 -10.12
N LEU A 238 31.72 7.80 -8.91
CA LEU A 238 30.57 8.34 -8.16
C LEU A 238 30.80 9.81 -7.80
N LYS A 239 32.02 10.20 -7.42
CA LYS A 239 32.37 11.59 -7.15
C LYS A 239 32.12 12.47 -8.38
N SER A 240 32.59 12.05 -9.55
CA SER A 240 32.35 12.78 -10.80
C SER A 240 30.86 12.98 -11.08
N ILE A 241 30.05 11.91 -10.92
CA ILE A 241 28.58 11.98 -11.12
C ILE A 241 27.93 12.95 -10.11
N ILE A 242 28.37 12.95 -8.84
CA ILE A 242 27.88 13.86 -7.80
C ILE A 242 28.19 15.32 -8.17
N GLU A 243 29.43 15.60 -8.59
CA GLU A 243 29.87 16.95 -9.00
C GLU A 243 29.09 17.44 -10.24
N ASP A 244 28.92 16.60 -11.26
CA ASP A 244 28.14 16.90 -12.44
C ASP A 244 26.64 17.13 -12.12
N ALA A 245 26.05 16.27 -11.28
CA ALA A 245 24.65 16.42 -10.85
C ALA A 245 24.42 17.73 -10.08
N ALA A 246 25.31 18.06 -9.14
CA ALA A 246 25.26 19.33 -8.42
C ALA A 246 25.41 20.52 -9.35
N GLY A 247 26.36 20.47 -10.31
CA GLY A 247 26.56 21.51 -11.32
C GLY A 247 25.35 21.72 -12.24
N MET A 248 24.56 20.68 -12.47
CA MET A 248 23.31 20.73 -13.23
C MET A 248 22.09 21.14 -12.38
N GLY A 249 22.23 21.32 -11.06
CA GLY A 249 21.17 21.74 -10.16
C GLY A 249 20.28 20.62 -9.63
N PHE A 250 20.74 19.36 -9.65
CA PHE A 250 20.06 18.28 -8.93
C PHE A 250 20.22 18.47 -7.42
N GLU A 251 19.18 18.09 -6.67
CA GLU A 251 19.10 18.30 -5.22
C GLU A 251 19.41 17.05 -4.41
N LEU A 252 19.36 15.87 -5.05
CA LEU A 252 19.55 14.56 -4.40
C LEU A 252 20.32 13.62 -5.34
N PHE A 253 21.43 13.06 -4.87
CA PHE A 253 22.10 11.93 -5.48
C PHE A 253 21.67 10.64 -4.79
N LEU A 254 21.19 9.66 -5.54
CA LEU A 254 20.81 8.33 -5.07
C LEU A 254 21.85 7.29 -5.52
N LEU A 255 22.51 6.67 -4.56
CA LEU A 255 23.35 5.48 -4.79
C LEU A 255 22.44 4.26 -4.92
N ASP A 256 22.40 3.68 -6.11
CA ASP A 256 21.58 2.50 -6.41
C ASP A 256 22.30 1.18 -6.06
N ASP A 257 21.81 0.07 -6.57
CA ASP A 257 22.27 -1.30 -6.31
C ASP A 257 23.79 -1.49 -6.53
N GLY A 258 24.37 -2.49 -5.85
CA GLY A 258 25.77 -2.87 -6.03
C GLY A 258 26.76 -2.27 -5.05
N TRP A 259 26.33 -1.45 -4.07
CA TRP A 259 27.22 -0.82 -3.09
C TRP A 259 27.61 -1.73 -1.90
N PHE A 260 27.00 -2.90 -1.77
CA PHE A 260 27.05 -3.78 -0.61
C PHE A 260 27.56 -5.19 -0.96
N GLY A 261 27.67 -6.02 0.08
CA GLY A 261 28.15 -7.39 0.01
C GLY A 261 29.68 -7.46 0.08
N GLN A 262 30.21 -7.99 1.19
CA GLN A 262 31.66 -8.14 1.38
C GLN A 262 32.11 -9.57 1.10
N LYS A 263 31.46 -10.56 1.68
CA LYS A 263 31.74 -11.99 1.44
C LYS A 263 31.20 -12.45 0.10
N HIS A 264 30.01 -11.99 -0.27
CA HIS A 264 29.34 -12.22 -1.54
C HIS A 264 29.06 -10.87 -2.19
N PRO A 265 30.03 -10.29 -2.93
CA PRO A 265 29.89 -8.95 -3.51
C PRO A 265 28.71 -8.85 -4.48
N ARG A 266 27.92 -7.80 -4.31
CA ARG A 266 26.82 -7.45 -5.22
C ARG A 266 27.37 -6.86 -6.53
N ASN A 267 27.93 -7.71 -7.38
CA ASN A 267 28.47 -7.34 -8.70
C ASN A 267 27.53 -7.72 -9.86
N ASN A 268 26.46 -8.42 -9.56
CA ASN A 268 25.37 -8.83 -10.43
C ASN A 268 24.16 -9.19 -9.57
N ASP A 269 23.10 -9.72 -10.20
CA ASP A 269 21.84 -10.08 -9.52
C ASP A 269 21.87 -11.38 -8.70
N ASP A 270 22.96 -12.17 -8.80
CA ASP A 270 23.01 -13.54 -8.28
C ASP A 270 23.39 -13.63 -6.79
N ALA A 271 24.01 -12.58 -6.24
CA ALA A 271 24.53 -12.60 -4.87
C ALA A 271 24.39 -11.27 -4.14
N GLY A 272 24.57 -11.31 -2.82
CA GLY A 272 24.72 -10.14 -1.95
C GLY A 272 23.45 -9.53 -1.40
N LEU A 273 22.27 -9.78 -1.99
CA LEU A 273 21.01 -9.26 -1.45
C LEU A 273 20.75 -9.83 -0.04
N GLY A 274 20.55 -8.95 0.92
CA GLY A 274 20.43 -9.26 2.34
C GLY A 274 21.67 -8.83 3.16
N ASP A 275 22.83 -8.70 2.53
CA ASP A 275 24.10 -8.29 3.16
C ASP A 275 24.35 -6.78 3.03
N TRP A 276 23.63 -5.98 3.78
CA TRP A 276 23.73 -4.51 3.74
C TRP A 276 25.03 -3.98 4.36
N VAL A 277 26.16 -4.63 4.03
CA VAL A 277 27.51 -4.24 4.45
C VAL A 277 28.26 -3.67 3.26
N VAL A 278 28.85 -2.49 3.43
CA VAL A 278 29.53 -1.76 2.36
C VAL A 278 30.62 -2.62 1.71
N ASN A 279 30.60 -2.71 0.39
CA ASN A 279 31.65 -3.30 -0.41
C ASN A 279 32.89 -2.40 -0.41
N LYS A 280 33.95 -2.83 0.32
CA LYS A 280 35.17 -2.05 0.52
C LYS A 280 36.10 -2.03 -0.70
N GLU A 281 35.90 -2.90 -1.66
CA GLU A 281 36.63 -2.85 -2.95
C GLU A 281 36.14 -1.69 -3.81
N LYS A 282 34.82 -1.47 -3.85
CA LYS A 282 34.20 -0.36 -4.59
C LYS A 282 34.28 0.97 -3.83
N LEU A 283 34.06 0.92 -2.52
CA LEU A 283 33.94 2.06 -1.61
C LEU A 283 34.88 1.93 -0.43
N PRO A 284 36.21 2.04 -0.62
CA PRO A 284 37.20 1.85 0.42
C PRO A 284 37.02 2.80 1.61
N ASN A 285 36.61 4.05 1.36
CA ASN A 285 36.34 5.05 2.39
C ASN A 285 34.90 4.96 2.95
N GLY A 286 34.03 4.11 2.37
CA GLY A 286 32.67 3.82 2.83
C GLY A 286 31.64 4.90 2.52
N LEU A 287 30.40 4.66 2.99
CA LEU A 287 29.28 5.55 2.71
C LEU A 287 29.47 6.97 3.28
N GLY A 288 30.11 7.10 4.45
CA GLY A 288 30.37 8.42 5.04
C GLY A 288 31.19 9.34 4.15
N TRP A 289 32.07 8.78 3.34
CA TRP A 289 32.84 9.56 2.36
C TRP A 289 31.92 10.06 1.24
N LEU A 290 31.01 9.24 0.71
CA LEU A 290 30.04 9.67 -0.30
C LEU A 290 29.08 10.73 0.23
N VAL A 291 28.57 10.55 1.45
CA VAL A 291 27.76 11.57 2.14
C VAL A 291 28.52 12.89 2.21
N LYS A 292 29.81 12.85 2.53
CA LYS A 292 30.65 14.05 2.54
C LYS A 292 30.79 14.67 1.14
N GLN A 293 31.01 13.86 0.10
CA GLN A 293 31.06 14.39 -1.28
C GLN A 293 29.75 15.10 -1.65
N CYS A 294 28.59 14.52 -1.31
CA CYS A 294 27.30 15.17 -1.53
C CYS A 294 27.17 16.47 -0.75
N THR A 295 27.53 16.47 0.55
CA THR A 295 27.46 17.66 1.41
C THR A 295 28.37 18.79 0.92
N ASP A 296 29.59 18.46 0.49
CA ASP A 296 30.57 19.42 -0.03
C ASP A 296 30.10 20.11 -1.33
N ASN A 297 29.18 19.47 -2.06
CA ASN A 297 28.56 19.96 -3.27
C ASN A 297 27.11 20.48 -3.09
N ASP A 298 26.64 20.64 -1.84
CA ASP A 298 25.29 21.09 -1.48
C ASP A 298 24.15 20.25 -2.09
N ILE A 299 24.40 18.94 -2.26
CA ILE A 299 23.42 17.96 -2.74
C ILE A 299 23.15 16.93 -1.63
N LYS A 300 21.92 16.43 -1.53
CA LYS A 300 21.56 15.40 -0.54
C LYS A 300 22.03 14.01 -1.01
N PHE A 301 22.23 13.10 -0.05
CA PHE A 301 22.56 11.71 -0.32
C PHE A 301 21.36 10.81 -0.03
N GLY A 302 21.05 9.92 -0.96
CA GLY A 302 20.10 8.82 -0.84
C GLY A 302 20.78 7.48 -1.12
N ILE A 303 20.18 6.40 -0.63
CA ILE A 303 20.71 5.04 -0.83
C ILE A 303 19.55 4.07 -1.11
N TRP A 304 19.75 3.19 -2.10
CA TRP A 304 18.81 2.14 -2.44
C TRP A 304 19.01 0.89 -1.56
N VAL A 305 17.90 0.29 -1.15
CA VAL A 305 17.86 -1.01 -0.49
C VAL A 305 16.63 -1.79 -0.96
N GLU A 306 16.74 -3.13 -1.03
CA GLU A 306 15.67 -4.06 -1.39
C GLU A 306 15.44 -5.08 -0.25
N PRO A 307 14.82 -4.67 0.87
CA PRO A 307 14.72 -5.50 2.09
C PRO A 307 13.77 -6.68 1.94
N GLU A 308 12.94 -6.72 0.91
CA GLU A 308 12.00 -7.79 0.61
C GLU A 308 12.64 -9.01 -0.07
N MET A 309 13.90 -8.90 -0.48
CA MET A 309 14.62 -9.94 -1.22
C MET A 309 15.91 -10.36 -0.52
N VAL A 310 16.28 -11.63 -0.74
CA VAL A 310 17.55 -12.21 -0.27
C VAL A 310 18.06 -13.21 -1.32
N ASN A 311 19.36 -13.15 -1.58
CA ASN A 311 19.98 -14.19 -2.40
C ASN A 311 20.39 -15.39 -1.52
N PRO A 312 20.41 -16.62 -2.07
CA PRO A 312 20.96 -17.79 -1.37
C PRO A 312 22.44 -17.62 -0.99
N GLN A 313 23.17 -16.81 -1.75
CA GLN A 313 24.56 -16.40 -1.46
C GLN A 313 24.57 -14.99 -0.88
N SER A 314 24.27 -14.92 0.40
CA SER A 314 24.33 -13.69 1.21
C SER A 314 24.67 -13.99 2.66
#